data_47cd31ba46c6e765bd96b12b26feb8b8
#
_entry.id   47cd31ba46c6e765bd96b12b26feb8b8
#
_cell.length_a   1.000
_cell.length_b   1.000
_cell.length_c   1.000
_cell.angle_alpha   90.00
_cell.angle_beta   90.00
_cell.angle_gamma   90.00
#
_symmetry.space_group_name_H-M   'P 1'
#
loop_
_entity.id
_entity.type
_entity.pdbx_description
1 polymer ?
#
loop_
_entity_poly.entity_id
_entity_poly.type
_entity_poly.pdbx_seq_one_letter_code
_entity_poly.pdbx_strand_id
1 'polypeptide(L)'
;MRRSTAVWGAVASVLSLSICSPGFAADLPRPAYKAPPLLSPAPVFSWTGFYVGGHGGYGWSRFSGDGDERTAKGWLAGVQAGYNYQFGQFVVGIEGEYSWADVKYDTPLFAGNLTLKNDYFATAAARIGYAFDRSLVYAKVGDAWTRDKWDANDGTGGTATATSNRSGWLLGAGFEYAVWDNVSVKLEYNYMKFGSVTPSFTTAGTLTVEGSGDVKLDAQTVKLGLNYRFGGLGF
;
A
#
# COMPACT_ATOMS: atom_id res chain seq x y z
N MET A 1 -76.74 36.02 -5.05
CA MET A 1 -78.07 35.94 -5.77
C MET A 1 -78.39 34.49 -6.10
N ARG A 2 -79.60 34.06 -5.67
CA ARG A 2 -80.41 32.92 -6.05
C ARG A 2 -79.81 31.50 -5.76
N ARG A 3 -80.32 30.86 -4.69
CA ARG A 3 -81.63 30.14 -4.51
C ARG A 3 -81.60 28.79 -5.24
N SER A 4 -81.58 27.72 -4.43
CA SER A 4 -82.66 26.79 -3.99
C SER A 4 -82.97 25.81 -5.14
N THR A 5 -83.11 24.52 -4.87
CA THR A 5 -84.25 23.90 -4.17
C THR A 5 -83.96 22.41 -3.90
N ALA A 6 -84.48 21.96 -2.79
CA ALA A 6 -84.64 20.58 -2.38
C ALA A 6 -85.76 19.87 -3.14
N VAL A 7 -85.66 18.54 -3.31
CA VAL A 7 -86.80 17.66 -3.52
C VAL A 7 -86.61 16.37 -2.72
N TRP A 8 -87.60 16.13 -1.89
CA TRP A 8 -87.80 14.93 -1.07
C TRP A 8 -88.35 13.79 -1.91
N GLY A 9 -87.91 12.55 -1.66
CA GLY A 9 -88.53 11.33 -2.17
C GLY A 9 -88.31 10.18 -1.21
N ALA A 10 -89.29 9.98 -0.36
CA ALA A 10 -89.38 8.77 0.44
C ALA A 10 -90.05 7.65 -0.33
N VAL A 11 -89.52 6.42 -0.28
CA VAL A 11 -90.34 5.17 -0.47
C VAL A 11 -89.65 3.96 0.16
N ALA A 12 -90.36 3.42 1.08
CA ALA A 12 -90.67 2.00 1.39
C ALA A 12 -89.58 0.98 1.67
N SER A 13 -89.55 0.57 2.89
CA SER A 13 -88.95 -0.61 3.47
C SER A 13 -89.53 -1.92 2.86
N VAL A 14 -88.66 -2.79 2.39
CA VAL A 14 -88.96 -4.22 2.28
C VAL A 14 -87.95 -4.99 3.11
N LEU A 15 -88.47 -5.58 4.18
CA LEU A 15 -87.75 -6.45 5.09
C LEU A 15 -87.65 -7.82 4.44
N SER A 16 -86.51 -8.17 3.87
CA SER A 16 -86.23 -9.55 3.42
C SER A 16 -85.35 -10.24 4.49
N LEU A 17 -85.94 -11.15 5.16
CA LEU A 17 -85.28 -12.05 6.12
C LEU A 17 -84.46 -13.07 5.33
N SER A 18 -83.16 -12.81 5.15
CA SER A 18 -82.22 -13.78 4.60
C SER A 18 -81.70 -14.71 5.69
N ILE A 19 -82.12 -15.96 5.62
CA ILE A 19 -81.60 -17.03 6.47
C ILE A 19 -80.16 -17.28 6.06
N CYS A 20 -79.25 -16.84 6.93
CA CYS A 20 -77.80 -17.06 6.75
C CYS A 20 -77.50 -18.52 7.17
N SER A 21 -77.32 -19.41 6.22
CA SER A 21 -76.78 -20.74 6.45
C SER A 21 -75.32 -20.62 6.83
N PRO A 22 -74.87 -21.27 7.94
CA PRO A 22 -73.42 -21.31 8.26
C PRO A 22 -72.73 -22.17 7.18
N GLY A 23 -72.11 -21.53 6.22
CA GLY A 23 -71.17 -22.20 5.32
C GLY A 23 -69.95 -22.63 6.11
N PHE A 24 -69.78 -23.95 6.25
CA PHE A 24 -68.51 -24.51 6.69
C PHE A 24 -67.48 -24.14 5.62
N ALA A 25 -66.75 -23.06 5.85
CA ALA A 25 -65.54 -22.77 5.09
C ALA A 25 -64.53 -23.87 5.39
N ALA A 26 -64.36 -24.80 4.48
CA ALA A 26 -63.28 -25.77 4.57
C ALA A 26 -61.98 -24.98 4.64
N ASP A 27 -61.32 -25.05 5.74
CA ASP A 27 -59.99 -24.47 5.97
C ASP A 27 -59.02 -25.29 5.11
N LEU A 28 -58.87 -24.86 3.87
CA LEU A 28 -57.85 -25.42 2.96
C LEU A 28 -56.49 -25.07 3.56
N PRO A 29 -55.66 -26.07 3.87
CA PRO A 29 -54.34 -25.80 4.39
C PRO A 29 -53.59 -24.89 3.40
N ARG A 30 -53.28 -23.67 3.81
CA ARG A 30 -52.48 -22.76 2.99
C ARG A 30 -51.19 -23.48 2.68
N PRO A 31 -50.78 -23.61 1.41
CA PRO A 31 -49.48 -24.18 1.10
C PRO A 31 -48.43 -23.37 1.85
N ALA A 32 -47.69 -24.07 2.72
CA ALA A 32 -46.56 -23.47 3.42
C ALA A 32 -45.56 -22.98 2.35
N TYR A 33 -45.61 -21.69 2.04
CA TYR A 33 -44.61 -21.07 1.17
C TYR A 33 -43.30 -21.17 1.96
N LYS A 34 -42.42 -22.09 1.52
CA LYS A 34 -41.08 -22.18 2.04
C LYS A 34 -40.45 -20.83 1.71
N ALA A 35 -40.15 -20.03 2.74
CA ALA A 35 -39.45 -18.77 2.56
C ALA A 35 -38.22 -19.01 1.69
N PRO A 36 -37.95 -18.17 0.67
CA PRO A 36 -36.73 -18.31 -0.11
C PRO A 36 -35.55 -18.39 0.83
N PRO A 37 -34.57 -19.26 0.57
CA PRO A 37 -33.34 -19.27 1.40
C PRO A 37 -32.80 -17.85 1.46
N LEU A 38 -32.58 -17.36 2.68
CA LEU A 38 -31.85 -16.11 2.87
C LEU A 38 -30.47 -16.32 2.21
N LEU A 39 -30.30 -15.74 1.04
CA LEU A 39 -29.00 -15.71 0.39
C LEU A 39 -28.08 -15.01 1.37
N SER A 40 -27.14 -15.76 1.96
CA SER A 40 -26.07 -15.14 2.74
C SER A 40 -25.38 -14.11 1.84
N PRO A 41 -25.21 -12.87 2.30
CA PRO A 41 -24.47 -11.87 1.54
C PRO A 41 -23.15 -12.50 1.10
N ALA A 42 -22.78 -12.31 -0.17
CA ALA A 42 -21.47 -12.75 -0.66
C ALA A 42 -20.39 -12.20 0.27
N PRO A 43 -19.38 -13.01 0.66
CA PRO A 43 -18.33 -12.55 1.54
C PRO A 43 -17.65 -11.33 0.92
N VAL A 44 -17.76 -10.20 1.60
CA VAL A 44 -17.09 -8.96 1.18
C VAL A 44 -15.59 -9.17 1.37
N PHE A 45 -14.82 -8.89 0.31
CA PHE A 45 -13.37 -8.98 0.38
C PHE A 45 -12.82 -8.09 1.50
N SER A 46 -11.93 -8.62 2.34
CA SER A 46 -11.32 -7.89 3.45
C SER A 46 -9.80 -7.83 3.31
N TRP A 47 -9.25 -6.65 3.52
CA TRP A 47 -7.80 -6.42 3.55
C TRP A 47 -7.18 -6.74 4.91
N THR A 48 -7.96 -7.11 5.92
CA THR A 48 -7.46 -7.45 7.25
C THR A 48 -6.65 -8.73 7.22
N GLY A 49 -5.50 -8.72 7.87
CA GLY A 49 -4.66 -9.89 8.07
C GLY A 49 -3.17 -9.60 7.89
N PHE A 50 -2.37 -10.59 8.26
CA PHE A 50 -0.94 -10.61 7.98
C PHE A 50 -0.68 -10.92 6.51
N TYR A 51 0.35 -10.33 5.97
CA TYR A 51 0.83 -10.64 4.63
C TYR A 51 2.35 -10.67 4.59
N VAL A 52 2.86 -11.45 3.64
CA VAL A 52 4.26 -11.45 3.23
C VAL A 52 4.33 -11.36 1.72
N GLY A 53 5.40 -10.82 1.21
CA GLY A 53 5.52 -10.65 -0.23
C GLY A 53 6.94 -10.43 -0.70
N GLY A 54 7.07 -10.35 -2.01
CA GLY A 54 8.29 -9.99 -2.70
C GLY A 54 8.04 -8.84 -3.67
N HIS A 55 9.06 -8.05 -3.94
CA HIS A 55 9.00 -6.96 -4.90
C HIS A 55 10.26 -6.86 -5.73
N GLY A 56 10.11 -6.32 -6.94
CA GLY A 56 11.18 -5.87 -7.78
C GLY A 56 10.91 -4.44 -8.21
N GLY A 57 11.95 -3.69 -8.49
CA GLY A 57 11.77 -2.29 -8.85
C GLY A 57 13.02 -1.62 -9.37
N TYR A 58 12.88 -0.34 -9.58
CA TYR A 58 13.94 0.53 -10.02
C TYR A 58 14.05 1.73 -9.10
N GLY A 59 15.30 2.06 -8.71
CA GLY A 59 15.58 3.17 -7.83
C GLY A 59 16.55 4.15 -8.46
N TRP A 60 16.44 5.42 -8.03
CA TRP A 60 17.41 6.45 -8.31
C TRP A 60 17.68 7.24 -7.05
N SER A 61 18.97 7.44 -6.78
CA SER A 61 19.48 8.15 -5.61
C SER A 61 20.21 9.39 -6.08
N ARG A 62 19.88 10.53 -5.48
CA ARG A 62 20.55 11.80 -5.74
C ARG A 62 21.44 12.14 -4.56
N PHE A 63 22.72 12.32 -4.85
CA PHE A 63 23.72 12.78 -3.90
C PHE A 63 24.00 14.25 -4.18
N SER A 64 23.83 15.11 -3.19
CA SER A 64 24.13 16.54 -3.28
C SER A 64 25.21 16.88 -2.26
N GLY A 65 26.34 17.35 -2.74
CA GLY A 65 27.46 17.89 -1.98
C GLY A 65 27.84 19.28 -2.50
N ASP A 66 28.93 19.87 -2.02
CA ASP A 66 29.39 21.22 -2.34
C ASP A 66 29.54 21.50 -3.86
N GLY A 67 28.40 21.78 -4.51
CA GLY A 67 28.32 22.23 -5.92
C GLY A 67 28.11 21.14 -6.96
N ASP A 68 28.16 19.85 -6.61
CA ASP A 68 27.96 18.74 -7.55
C ASP A 68 26.75 17.89 -7.18
N GLU A 69 25.85 17.68 -8.16
CA GLU A 69 24.75 16.71 -8.05
C GLU A 69 25.10 15.45 -8.85
N ARG A 70 25.03 14.30 -8.18
CA ARG A 70 25.28 12.99 -8.81
C ARG A 70 24.08 12.10 -8.63
N THR A 71 23.66 11.40 -9.69
CA THR A 71 22.51 10.50 -9.66
C THR A 71 22.98 9.07 -9.91
N ALA A 72 22.86 8.22 -8.91
CA ALA A 72 22.99 6.78 -9.05
C ALA A 72 21.63 6.17 -9.41
N LYS A 73 21.64 5.12 -10.23
CA LYS A 73 20.42 4.41 -10.68
C LYS A 73 20.67 2.92 -10.66
N GLY A 74 19.63 2.14 -10.41
CA GLY A 74 19.76 0.70 -10.46
C GLY A 74 18.49 -0.05 -10.14
N TRP A 75 18.58 -1.37 -10.30
CA TRP A 75 17.51 -2.29 -9.96
C TRP A 75 17.55 -2.61 -8.46
N LEU A 76 16.40 -2.94 -7.93
CA LEU A 76 16.25 -3.43 -6.58
C LEU A 76 15.26 -4.60 -6.57
N ALA A 77 15.47 -5.53 -5.66
CA ALA A 77 14.56 -6.62 -5.38
C ALA A 77 14.53 -6.87 -3.87
N GLY A 78 13.41 -7.30 -3.35
CA GLY A 78 13.29 -7.43 -1.91
C GLY A 78 12.08 -8.19 -1.45
N VAL A 79 11.93 -8.19 -0.13
CA VAL A 79 10.82 -8.83 0.58
C VAL A 79 10.12 -7.80 1.47
N GLN A 80 8.85 -8.04 1.72
CA GLN A 80 8.05 -7.25 2.64
C GLN A 80 7.16 -8.15 3.50
N ALA A 81 6.83 -7.64 4.67
CA ALA A 81 5.84 -8.25 5.56
C ALA A 81 5.08 -7.15 6.29
N GLY A 82 3.81 -7.40 6.57
CA GLY A 82 2.99 -6.42 7.24
C GLY A 82 1.69 -6.99 7.79
N TYR A 83 0.96 -6.12 8.45
CA TYR A 83 -0.38 -6.39 8.94
C TYR A 83 -1.29 -5.23 8.58
N ASN A 84 -2.48 -5.55 8.06
CA ASN A 84 -3.54 -4.59 7.79
C ASN A 84 -4.74 -4.85 8.68
N TYR A 85 -5.41 -3.79 9.07
CA TYR A 85 -6.71 -3.81 9.71
C TYR A 85 -7.67 -2.92 8.93
N GLN A 86 -8.78 -3.51 8.48
CA GLN A 86 -9.82 -2.81 7.72
C GLN A 86 -11.03 -2.53 8.60
N PHE A 87 -11.50 -1.29 8.57
CA PHE A 87 -12.76 -0.86 9.20
C PHE A 87 -13.58 -0.07 8.16
N GLY A 88 -14.65 -0.69 7.73
CA GLY A 88 -15.43 -0.18 6.59
C GLY A 88 -14.59 -0.16 5.32
N GLN A 89 -14.40 1.01 4.73
CA GLN A 89 -13.58 1.23 3.54
C GLN A 89 -12.16 1.69 3.85
N PHE A 90 -11.86 1.99 5.10
CA PHE A 90 -10.52 2.41 5.51
C PHE A 90 -9.67 1.22 5.93
N VAL A 91 -8.41 1.27 5.53
CA VAL A 91 -7.40 0.27 5.90
C VAL A 91 -6.26 1.01 6.57
N VAL A 92 -5.87 0.53 7.74
CA VAL A 92 -4.64 0.97 8.42
C VAL A 92 -3.72 -0.22 8.57
N GLY A 93 -2.42 0.00 8.56
CA GLY A 93 -1.47 -1.10 8.67
C GLY A 93 -0.07 -0.65 8.98
N ILE A 94 0.78 -1.63 9.21
CA ILE A 94 2.22 -1.47 9.35
C ILE A 94 2.90 -2.39 8.35
N GLU A 95 4.01 -1.94 7.79
CA GLU A 95 4.78 -2.70 6.80
C GLU A 95 6.27 -2.52 7.06
N GLY A 96 7.00 -3.64 7.07
CA GLY A 96 8.44 -3.67 7.03
C GLY A 96 8.91 -4.20 5.67
N GLU A 97 9.90 -3.56 5.08
CA GLU A 97 10.48 -3.97 3.81
C GLU A 97 12.00 -4.03 3.90
N TYR A 98 12.57 -4.98 3.19
CA TYR A 98 14.01 -5.08 2.97
C TYR A 98 14.28 -5.29 1.48
N SER A 99 15.02 -4.38 0.87
CA SER A 99 15.34 -4.38 -0.56
C SER A 99 16.86 -4.46 -0.73
N TRP A 100 17.33 -5.51 -1.37
CA TRP A 100 18.68 -5.55 -1.91
C TRP A 100 18.75 -4.61 -3.10
N ALA A 101 19.74 -3.74 -3.13
CA ALA A 101 19.90 -2.73 -4.17
C ALA A 101 21.23 -2.91 -4.90
N ASP A 102 21.19 -2.82 -6.21
CA ASP A 102 22.38 -2.70 -7.06
C ASP A 102 22.39 -1.33 -7.73
N VAL A 103 22.28 -0.28 -6.90
CA VAL A 103 22.29 1.11 -7.34
C VAL A 103 23.73 1.60 -7.33
N LYS A 104 24.30 1.80 -8.52
CA LYS A 104 25.71 2.14 -8.70
C LYS A 104 25.88 3.46 -9.47
N TYR A 105 26.94 4.16 -9.14
CA TYR A 105 27.47 5.26 -9.90
C TYR A 105 28.97 5.07 -10.03
N ASP A 106 29.45 4.94 -11.25
CA ASP A 106 30.86 4.78 -11.56
C ASP A 106 31.37 6.05 -12.26
N THR A 107 32.45 6.61 -11.74
CA THR A 107 33.15 7.75 -12.37
C THR A 107 34.62 7.40 -12.57
N PRO A 108 35.12 7.44 -13.81
CA PRO A 108 36.56 7.31 -14.06
C PRO A 108 37.31 8.51 -13.50
N LEU A 109 38.37 8.24 -12.74
CA LEU A 109 39.37 9.19 -12.30
C LEU A 109 40.57 9.09 -13.28
N PHE A 110 41.48 10.09 -13.31
CA PHE A 110 42.61 10.17 -14.25
C PHE A 110 43.45 8.88 -14.40
N ALA A 111 43.51 8.05 -13.35
CA ALA A 111 44.23 6.77 -13.33
C ALA A 111 43.46 5.66 -12.60
N GLY A 112 42.26 5.90 -12.14
CA GLY A 112 41.47 4.94 -11.35
C GLY A 112 39.97 5.12 -11.50
N ASN A 113 39.21 4.55 -10.56
CA ASN A 113 37.75 4.61 -10.54
C ASN A 113 37.24 4.97 -9.13
N LEU A 114 36.17 5.75 -9.09
CA LEU A 114 35.33 5.97 -7.91
C LEU A 114 33.99 5.28 -8.13
N THR A 115 33.70 4.30 -7.29
CA THR A 115 32.42 3.57 -7.30
C THR A 115 31.63 3.93 -6.04
N LEU A 116 30.41 4.39 -6.22
CA LEU A 116 29.42 4.59 -5.16
C LEU A 116 28.35 3.51 -5.27
N LYS A 117 28.09 2.81 -4.18
CA LYS A 117 27.11 1.71 -4.17
C LYS A 117 26.22 1.78 -2.94
N ASN A 118 24.91 1.64 -3.18
CA ASN A 118 23.95 1.34 -2.12
C ASN A 118 23.73 -0.18 -2.05
N ASP A 119 23.98 -0.79 -0.91
CA ASP A 119 23.85 -2.24 -0.73
C ASP A 119 22.40 -2.67 -0.47
N TYR A 120 21.67 -1.89 0.34
CA TYR A 120 20.28 -2.20 0.67
C TYR A 120 19.49 -0.95 1.09
N PHE A 121 18.17 -1.07 1.01
CA PHE A 121 17.21 -0.20 1.68
C PHE A 121 16.32 -1.04 2.60
N ALA A 122 16.23 -0.66 3.86
CA ALA A 122 15.28 -1.22 4.80
C ALA A 122 14.30 -0.12 5.22
N THR A 123 13.02 -0.44 5.35
CA THR A 123 12.00 0.53 5.76
C THR A 123 11.04 -0.09 6.76
N ALA A 124 10.54 0.74 7.68
CA ALA A 124 9.42 0.41 8.55
C ALA A 124 8.42 1.58 8.49
N ALA A 125 7.19 1.29 8.10
CA ALA A 125 6.20 2.32 7.82
C ALA A 125 4.82 1.97 8.35
N ALA A 126 4.08 3.00 8.78
CA ALA A 126 2.63 2.95 8.92
C ALA A 126 1.99 3.27 7.56
N ARG A 127 0.88 2.60 7.24
CA ARG A 127 0.11 2.83 6.02
C ARG A 127 -1.35 3.10 6.33
N ILE A 128 -1.95 4.00 5.56
CA ILE A 128 -3.38 4.29 5.58
C ILE A 128 -3.89 4.26 4.15
N GLY A 129 -5.03 3.62 3.94
CA GLY A 129 -5.59 3.45 2.61
C GLY A 129 -7.10 3.45 2.60
N TYR A 130 -7.63 3.51 1.39
CA TYR A 130 -9.04 3.40 1.10
C TYR A 130 -9.26 2.21 0.16
N ALA A 131 -10.07 1.27 0.64
CA ALA A 131 -10.42 0.04 -0.07
C ALA A 131 -11.76 0.21 -0.80
N PHE A 132 -11.78 -0.13 -2.07
CA PHE A 132 -12.98 -0.26 -2.87
C PHE A 132 -12.98 -1.64 -3.53
N ASP A 133 -13.74 -2.54 -2.91
CA ASP A 133 -13.77 -3.96 -3.26
C ASP A 133 -12.36 -4.59 -3.21
N ARG A 134 -11.87 -5.10 -4.32
CA ARG A 134 -10.56 -5.76 -4.45
C ARG A 134 -9.39 -4.80 -4.69
N SER A 135 -9.65 -3.51 -4.66
CA SER A 135 -8.65 -2.46 -4.89
C SER A 135 -8.36 -1.68 -3.61
N LEU A 136 -7.11 -1.32 -3.39
CA LEU A 136 -6.67 -0.51 -2.27
C LEU A 136 -5.71 0.58 -2.78
N VAL A 137 -6.06 1.83 -2.55
CA VAL A 137 -5.12 2.97 -2.69
C VAL A 137 -4.64 3.34 -1.30
N TYR A 138 -3.34 3.53 -1.15
CA TYR A 138 -2.77 3.84 0.16
C TYR A 138 -1.62 4.83 0.08
N ALA A 139 -1.40 5.51 1.20
CA ALA A 139 -0.18 6.25 1.50
C ALA A 139 0.54 5.59 2.67
N LYS A 140 1.84 5.76 2.75
CA LYS A 140 2.65 5.29 3.88
C LYS A 140 3.69 6.31 4.30
N VAL A 141 4.02 6.32 5.58
CA VAL A 141 5.03 7.17 6.19
C VAL A 141 5.80 6.35 7.22
N GLY A 142 7.08 6.55 7.31
CA GLY A 142 7.92 5.79 8.23
C GLY A 142 9.38 6.14 8.17
N ASP A 143 10.19 5.24 8.68
CA ASP A 143 11.63 5.34 8.71
C ASP A 143 12.27 4.49 7.61
N ALA A 144 13.42 4.94 7.13
CA ALA A 144 14.23 4.26 6.12
C ALA A 144 15.69 4.20 6.58
N TRP A 145 16.34 3.08 6.30
CA TRP A 145 17.74 2.84 6.56
C TRP A 145 18.43 2.35 5.30
N THR A 146 19.68 2.81 5.09
CA THR A 146 20.53 2.37 3.98
C THR A 146 21.96 2.26 4.43
N ARG A 147 22.74 1.48 3.68
CA ARG A 147 24.19 1.41 3.82
C ARG A 147 24.83 1.80 2.51
N ASP A 148 25.66 2.84 2.56
CA ASP A 148 26.45 3.32 1.45
C ASP A 148 27.87 2.79 1.55
N LYS A 149 28.43 2.32 0.44
CA LYS A 149 29.84 1.97 0.27
C LYS A 149 30.47 2.86 -0.77
N TRP A 150 31.66 3.31 -0.44
CA TRP A 150 32.50 4.16 -1.27
C TRP A 150 33.82 3.45 -1.49
N ASP A 151 34.13 3.15 -2.72
CA ASP A 151 35.36 2.49 -3.11
C ASP A 151 36.07 3.36 -4.15
N ALA A 152 37.25 3.85 -3.81
CA ALA A 152 38.11 4.60 -4.71
C ALA A 152 39.42 3.86 -4.88
N ASN A 153 39.93 3.79 -6.12
CA ASN A 153 41.27 3.35 -6.41
C ASN A 153 41.98 4.33 -7.35
N ASP A 154 43.30 4.42 -7.25
CA ASP A 154 44.13 5.33 -8.04
C ASP A 154 44.80 4.63 -9.26
N GLY A 155 44.52 3.35 -9.49
CA GLY A 155 45.11 2.55 -10.56
C GLY A 155 46.59 2.19 -10.34
N THR A 156 47.20 2.68 -9.25
CA THR A 156 48.63 2.45 -8.92
C THR A 156 48.81 1.60 -7.65
N GLY A 157 47.72 1.09 -7.08
CA GLY A 157 47.69 0.27 -5.88
C GLY A 157 47.23 0.99 -4.60
N GLY A 158 46.95 2.28 -4.68
CA GLY A 158 46.29 3.02 -3.59
C GLY A 158 44.77 2.79 -3.60
N THR A 159 44.19 2.52 -2.43
CA THR A 159 42.75 2.34 -2.26
C THR A 159 42.23 3.17 -1.08
N ALA A 160 41.01 3.68 -1.22
CA ALA A 160 40.30 4.33 -0.12
C ALA A 160 38.89 3.77 -0.05
N THR A 161 38.47 3.32 1.12
CA THR A 161 37.13 2.78 1.34
C THR A 161 36.43 3.51 2.48
N ALA A 162 35.15 3.75 2.32
CA ALA A 162 34.31 4.25 3.40
C ALA A 162 32.98 3.51 3.41
N THR A 163 32.46 3.27 4.60
CA THR A 163 31.11 2.70 4.79
C THR A 163 30.35 3.59 5.74
N SER A 164 29.14 3.97 5.37
CA SER A 164 28.27 4.80 6.19
C SER A 164 26.87 4.20 6.26
N ASN A 165 26.34 4.13 7.49
CA ASN A 165 24.94 3.79 7.70
C ASN A 165 24.15 5.09 7.85
N ARG A 166 23.04 5.19 7.12
CA ARG A 166 22.16 6.36 7.17
C ARG A 166 20.77 5.96 7.60
N SER A 167 20.14 6.85 8.35
CA SER A 167 18.70 6.80 8.63
C SER A 167 18.03 8.04 8.07
N GLY A 168 16.75 7.90 7.73
CA GLY A 168 15.96 8.96 7.15
C GLY A 168 14.48 8.64 7.27
N TRP A 169 13.64 9.48 6.71
CA TRP A 169 12.20 9.29 6.66
C TRP A 169 11.75 8.86 5.26
N LEU A 170 10.63 8.17 5.24
CA LEU A 170 9.97 7.63 4.04
C LEU A 170 8.59 8.25 3.89
N LEU A 171 8.25 8.66 2.68
CA LEU A 171 6.88 8.92 2.25
C LEU A 171 6.61 8.11 0.99
N GLY A 172 5.53 7.34 0.99
CA GLY A 172 5.17 6.50 -0.14
C GLY A 172 3.69 6.55 -0.47
N ALA A 173 3.36 6.14 -1.68
CA ALA A 173 2.00 5.92 -2.12
C ALA A 173 1.95 4.70 -3.02
N GLY A 174 0.84 3.97 -2.98
CA GLY A 174 0.68 2.77 -3.76
C GLY A 174 -0.76 2.43 -4.09
N PHE A 175 -0.86 1.54 -5.05
CA PHE A 175 -2.08 0.87 -5.45
C PHE A 175 -1.88 -0.64 -5.34
N GLU A 176 -2.81 -1.33 -4.73
CA GLU A 176 -2.78 -2.78 -4.56
C GLU A 176 -4.11 -3.37 -5.05
N TYR A 177 -4.04 -4.45 -5.82
CA TYR A 177 -5.19 -5.15 -6.37
C TYR A 177 -5.15 -6.63 -5.99
N ALA A 178 -6.21 -7.12 -5.37
CA ALA A 178 -6.34 -8.54 -5.02
C ALA A 178 -6.79 -9.36 -6.24
N VAL A 179 -5.84 -10.04 -6.85
CA VAL A 179 -6.08 -10.92 -8.00
C VAL A 179 -6.84 -12.18 -7.58
N TRP A 180 -6.46 -12.73 -6.42
CA TRP A 180 -7.16 -13.83 -5.73
C TRP A 180 -7.44 -13.42 -4.29
N ASP A 181 -8.17 -14.24 -3.58
CA ASP A 181 -8.55 -13.93 -2.19
C ASP A 181 -7.33 -13.80 -1.26
N ASN A 182 -6.25 -14.50 -1.58
CA ASN A 182 -5.01 -14.49 -0.79
C ASN A 182 -3.84 -13.79 -1.47
N VAL A 183 -3.96 -13.42 -2.75
CA VAL A 183 -2.83 -12.87 -3.52
C VAL A 183 -3.19 -11.52 -4.10
N SER A 184 -2.34 -10.54 -3.86
CA SER A 184 -2.45 -9.21 -4.44
C SER A 184 -1.18 -8.79 -5.17
N VAL A 185 -1.36 -7.91 -6.13
CA VAL A 185 -0.30 -7.21 -6.86
C VAL A 185 -0.28 -5.78 -6.38
N LYS A 186 0.89 -5.24 -6.05
CA LYS A 186 1.06 -3.83 -5.67
C LYS A 186 1.99 -3.09 -6.62
N LEU A 187 1.64 -1.84 -6.91
CA LEU A 187 2.52 -0.85 -7.52
C LEU A 187 2.74 0.26 -6.49
N GLU A 188 3.98 0.59 -6.22
CA GLU A 188 4.35 1.51 -5.15
C GLU A 188 5.45 2.47 -5.57
N TYR A 189 5.30 3.73 -5.21
CA TYR A 189 6.31 4.76 -5.29
C TYR A 189 6.71 5.19 -3.89
N ASN A 190 8.02 5.28 -3.64
CA ASN A 190 8.58 5.76 -2.40
C ASN A 190 9.57 6.89 -2.63
N TYR A 191 9.46 7.92 -1.82
CA TYR A 191 10.44 8.96 -1.64
C TYR A 191 11.07 8.81 -0.26
N MET A 192 12.40 8.74 -0.21
CA MET A 192 13.17 8.60 1.01
C MET A 192 14.19 9.74 1.08
N LYS A 193 14.26 10.39 2.24
CA LYS A 193 15.24 11.44 2.49
C LYS A 193 16.07 11.08 3.71
N PHE A 194 17.36 10.96 3.48
CA PHE A 194 18.33 10.58 4.50
C PHE A 194 19.06 11.80 5.05
N GLY A 195 19.51 11.69 6.31
CA GLY A 195 20.35 12.70 6.94
C GLY A 195 21.69 12.87 6.23
N SER A 196 22.30 14.04 6.38
CA SER A 196 23.67 14.28 5.91
C SER A 196 24.68 13.50 6.76
N VAL A 197 25.69 12.97 6.10
CA VAL A 197 26.81 12.26 6.74
C VAL A 197 28.11 12.73 6.11
N THR A 198 29.11 12.96 6.95
CA THR A 198 30.49 13.19 6.52
C THR A 198 31.21 11.85 6.43
N PRO A 199 31.54 11.34 5.23
CA PRO A 199 32.20 10.05 5.11
C PRO A 199 33.59 10.07 5.74
N SER A 200 33.92 9.03 6.53
CA SER A 200 35.27 8.80 7.05
C SER A 200 35.95 7.75 6.17
N PHE A 201 37.00 8.15 5.47
CA PHE A 201 37.75 7.26 4.59
C PHE A 201 38.86 6.55 5.32
N THR A 202 38.99 5.24 5.12
CA THR A 202 40.18 4.47 5.46
C THR A 202 41.03 4.35 4.20
N THR A 203 42.22 4.86 4.22
CA THR A 203 43.15 4.87 3.06
C THR A 203 44.24 3.84 3.22
N ALA A 204 44.61 3.20 2.12
CA ALA A 204 45.76 2.33 2.00
C ALA A 204 46.59 2.72 0.78
N GLY A 205 47.92 2.77 0.90
CA GLY A 205 48.83 3.22 -0.16
C GLY A 205 49.01 4.74 -0.17
N THR A 206 49.17 5.29 -1.37
CA THR A 206 49.48 6.72 -1.59
C THR A 206 48.27 7.62 -1.70
N LEU A 207 47.07 7.06 -1.70
CA LEU A 207 45.83 7.80 -1.87
C LEU A 207 45.41 8.45 -0.54
N THR A 208 45.44 9.79 -0.47
CA THR A 208 44.81 10.54 0.61
C THR A 208 43.53 11.16 0.11
N VAL A 209 42.38 10.79 0.73
CA VAL A 209 41.08 11.38 0.45
C VAL A 209 40.68 12.18 1.70
N GLU A 210 40.71 13.49 1.58
CA GLU A 210 40.11 14.34 2.61
C GLU A 210 38.62 14.39 2.40
N GLY A 211 37.83 13.74 3.30
CA GLY A 211 36.39 13.84 3.33
C GLY A 211 35.99 15.23 3.79
N SER A 212 35.74 16.12 2.87
CA SER A 212 35.30 17.48 3.15
C SER A 212 33.87 17.66 2.65
N GLY A 213 32.94 17.78 3.57
CA GLY A 213 31.58 18.21 3.27
C GLY A 213 30.47 17.21 3.62
N ASP A 214 29.34 17.78 3.97
CA ASP A 214 28.10 17.05 4.25
C ASP A 214 27.44 16.57 2.94
N VAL A 215 27.28 15.26 2.79
CA VAL A 215 26.60 14.67 1.63
C VAL A 215 25.17 14.34 2.00
N LYS A 216 24.20 14.99 1.35
CA LYS A 216 22.78 14.69 1.44
C LYS A 216 22.42 13.60 0.46
N LEU A 217 21.49 12.72 0.84
CA LEU A 217 21.00 11.64 0.01
C LEU A 217 19.47 11.66 -0.04
N ASP A 218 18.94 11.81 -1.24
CA ASP A 218 17.53 11.61 -1.55
C ASP A 218 17.39 10.40 -2.47
N ALA A 219 16.55 9.45 -2.11
CA ALA A 219 16.31 8.26 -2.91
C ALA A 219 14.83 8.14 -3.28
N GLN A 220 14.58 7.68 -4.48
CA GLN A 220 13.25 7.43 -4.99
C GLN A 220 13.21 6.03 -5.59
N THR A 221 12.10 5.32 -5.40
CA THR A 221 11.93 3.98 -5.94
C THR A 221 10.53 3.78 -6.49
N VAL A 222 10.44 3.04 -7.60
CA VAL A 222 9.19 2.46 -8.10
C VAL A 222 9.30 0.96 -7.99
N LYS A 223 8.31 0.33 -7.35
CA LYS A 223 8.31 -1.09 -7.05
C LYS A 223 7.02 -1.75 -7.53
N LEU A 224 7.14 -2.92 -8.13
CA LEU A 224 6.05 -3.85 -8.40
C LEU A 224 6.21 -5.03 -7.45
N GLY A 225 5.17 -5.37 -6.71
CA GLY A 225 5.23 -6.42 -5.70
C GLY A 225 4.06 -7.38 -5.79
N LEU A 226 4.27 -8.55 -5.22
CA LEU A 226 3.26 -9.57 -4.97
C LEU A 226 3.19 -9.81 -3.47
N ASN A 227 1.98 -9.85 -2.93
CA ASN A 227 1.72 -10.17 -1.54
C ASN A 227 0.87 -11.44 -1.45
N TYR A 228 1.23 -12.32 -0.54
CA TYR A 228 0.39 -13.40 -0.07
C TYR A 228 -0.16 -13.05 1.31
N ARG A 229 -1.47 -12.96 1.41
CA ARG A 229 -2.18 -12.67 2.65
C ARG A 229 -2.62 -13.98 3.28
N PHE A 230 -2.24 -14.17 4.52
CA PHE A 230 -2.75 -15.25 5.33
C PHE A 230 -4.20 -14.91 5.65
N GLY A 231 -5.14 -15.74 5.16
CA GLY A 231 -6.59 -15.50 5.23
C GLY A 231 -7.00 -15.01 6.60
N GLY A 232 -7.88 -14.04 6.62
CA GLY A 232 -8.33 -13.47 7.87
C GLY A 232 -8.78 -14.58 8.80
N LEU A 233 -8.05 -14.79 9.86
CA LEU A 233 -8.57 -15.43 11.04
C LEU A 233 -9.66 -14.47 11.51
N GLY A 234 -10.89 -14.72 11.04
CA GLY A 234 -12.06 -14.07 11.60
C GLY A 234 -12.11 -14.45 13.07
N PHE A 235 -11.77 -13.51 13.91
CA PHE A 235 -12.15 -13.52 15.31
C PHE A 235 -13.50 -12.85 15.44
#